data_d0e0d989518f894ead05851a612ec30f
#
_entry.id   d0e0d989518f894ead05851a612ec30f
#
_cell.length_a   1.000
_cell.length_b   1.000
_cell.length_c   1.000
_cell.angle_alpha   90.00
_cell.angle_beta   90.00
_cell.angle_gamma   90.00
#
_symmetry.space_group_name_H-M   'P 1'
#
loop_
_entity.id
_entity.type
_entity.pdbx_description
1 polymer ?
#
loop_
_entity_poly.entity_id
_entity_poly.type
_entity_poly.pdbx_seq_one_letter_code
_entity_poly.pdbx_strand_id
1 'polypeptide(L)'
;MQLERRRVYIALGSNLASPLEQVNAAVQAIGEIPDSRIVAISSFYRTPPLGPQDQPDYLNAAVALDTALAPEELLDHTQRIELQQGRVRKAERWGPRTLDLDIMLFGDEVINTERLTVPHYDMKNRGFMLWPLFEIAPELTFPDGTRLHQHLSQLGAAKPAHW
;
A
#
# COMPACT_ATOMS: atom_id res chain seq x y z
N MET A 1 5.70 11.68 28.37
CA MET A 1 6.04 10.33 27.85
C MET A 1 5.85 10.30 26.36
N GLN A 2 6.87 9.86 25.64
CA GLN A 2 6.75 9.73 24.19
C GLN A 2 6.15 8.36 23.86
N LEU A 3 5.19 8.38 22.95
CA LEU A 3 4.67 7.14 22.42
C LEU A 3 5.69 6.52 21.47
N GLU A 4 5.89 5.23 21.60
CA GLU A 4 6.78 4.49 20.71
C GLU A 4 6.11 4.35 19.35
N ARG A 5 6.83 4.72 18.29
CA ARG A 5 6.31 4.62 16.93
C ARG A 5 6.98 3.52 16.16
N ARG A 6 6.21 2.87 15.31
CA ARG A 6 6.67 1.83 14.42
C ARG A 6 6.65 2.33 12.98
N ARG A 7 7.62 1.90 12.21
CA ARG A 7 7.65 2.19 10.77
C ARG A 7 6.77 1.19 10.05
N VAL A 8 5.74 1.73 9.37
CA VAL A 8 4.76 0.93 8.63
C VAL A 8 4.83 1.29 7.17
N TYR A 9 4.70 0.29 6.30
CA TYR A 9 4.67 0.52 4.86
C TYR A 9 3.30 0.11 4.34
N ILE A 10 2.65 1.04 3.61
CA ILE A 10 1.31 0.85 3.07
C ILE A 10 1.39 0.93 1.56
N ALA A 11 0.82 -0.07 0.88
CA ALA A 11 0.69 -0.04 -0.57
C ALA A 11 -0.65 0.60 -0.92
N LEU A 12 -0.63 1.48 -1.91
CA LEU A 12 -1.82 2.11 -2.45
C LEU A 12 -2.00 1.67 -3.89
N GLY A 13 -3.23 1.35 -4.26
CA GLY A 13 -3.55 1.02 -5.64
C GLY A 13 -4.93 1.52 -6.00
N SER A 14 -5.08 2.06 -7.21
CA SER A 14 -6.37 2.52 -7.69
C SER A 14 -6.44 2.44 -9.21
N ASN A 15 -7.59 1.99 -9.72
CA ASN A 15 -7.91 2.11 -11.14
C ASN A 15 -9.27 2.79 -11.35
N LEU A 16 -9.68 3.58 -10.37
CA LEU A 16 -10.91 4.37 -10.48
C LEU A 16 -10.72 5.48 -11.51
N ALA A 17 -11.84 6.08 -11.94
CA ALA A 17 -11.78 7.28 -12.74
C ALA A 17 -10.95 8.33 -11.99
N SER A 18 -9.99 8.93 -12.68
CA SER A 18 -9.05 9.88 -12.07
C SER A 18 -8.26 9.25 -10.92
N PRO A 19 -7.53 8.16 -11.17
CA PRO A 19 -6.83 7.48 -10.07
C PRO A 19 -5.78 8.37 -9.39
N LEU A 20 -5.20 9.33 -10.12
CA LEU A 20 -4.26 10.27 -9.53
C LEU A 20 -4.91 11.09 -8.42
N GLU A 21 -6.12 11.60 -8.67
CA GLU A 21 -6.85 12.36 -7.66
C GLU A 21 -7.22 11.48 -6.47
N GLN A 22 -7.62 10.24 -6.74
CA GLN A 22 -8.00 9.30 -5.69
C GLN A 22 -6.81 8.98 -4.78
N VAL A 23 -5.66 8.69 -5.37
CA VAL A 23 -4.48 8.34 -4.60
C VAL A 23 -3.95 9.55 -3.83
N ASN A 24 -3.97 10.75 -4.43
CA ASN A 24 -3.58 11.96 -3.72
C ASN A 24 -4.48 12.22 -2.52
N ALA A 25 -5.78 12.03 -2.67
CA ALA A 25 -6.71 12.19 -1.55
C ALA A 25 -6.48 11.13 -0.47
N ALA A 26 -6.16 9.91 -0.87
CA ALA A 26 -5.85 8.85 0.08
C ALA A 26 -4.57 9.14 0.85
N VAL A 27 -3.53 9.64 0.19
CA VAL A 27 -2.29 10.03 0.85
C VAL A 27 -2.57 11.13 1.87
N GLN A 28 -3.36 12.11 1.51
CA GLN A 28 -3.72 13.18 2.44
C GLN A 28 -4.47 12.62 3.65
N ALA A 29 -5.41 11.72 3.43
CA ALA A 29 -6.17 11.10 4.52
C ALA A 29 -5.26 10.27 5.43
N ILE A 30 -4.29 9.55 4.85
CA ILE A 30 -3.32 8.80 5.63
C ILE A 30 -2.51 9.75 6.53
N GLY A 31 -2.14 10.92 5.99
CA GLY A 31 -1.41 11.92 6.76
C GLY A 31 -2.19 12.48 7.94
N GLU A 32 -3.51 12.32 7.95
CA GLU A 32 -4.38 12.79 9.02
C GLU A 32 -4.73 11.72 10.05
N ILE A 33 -4.24 10.49 9.88
CA ILE A 33 -4.46 9.42 10.85
C ILE A 33 -3.83 9.83 12.19
N PRO A 34 -4.58 9.73 13.31
CA PRO A 34 -4.04 10.16 14.61
C PRO A 34 -2.81 9.36 15.00
N ASP A 35 -1.93 10.01 15.76
CA ASP A 35 -0.71 9.43 16.30
C ASP A 35 0.21 8.83 15.23
N SER A 36 0.15 9.41 14.03
CA SER A 36 0.87 8.89 12.87
C SER A 36 1.41 10.04 12.03
N ARG A 37 2.49 9.75 11.29
CA ARG A 37 3.12 10.75 10.44
C ARG A 37 3.71 10.07 9.20
N ILE A 38 3.39 10.61 8.02
CA ILE A 38 4.02 10.15 6.80
C ILE A 38 5.47 10.60 6.78
N VAL A 39 6.38 9.67 6.47
CA VAL A 39 7.81 9.98 6.40
C VAL A 39 8.37 9.81 4.99
N ALA A 40 7.69 9.11 4.10
CA ALA A 40 8.11 9.01 2.71
C ALA A 40 6.93 8.57 1.84
N ILE A 41 6.93 9.01 0.59
CA ILE A 41 5.93 8.66 -0.42
C ILE A 41 6.70 8.29 -1.68
N SER A 42 6.38 7.15 -2.29
CA SER A 42 7.02 6.77 -3.54
C SER A 42 6.51 7.60 -4.70
N SER A 43 7.19 7.48 -5.84
CA SER A 43 6.61 7.91 -7.11
C SER A 43 5.34 7.11 -7.38
N PHE A 44 4.50 7.60 -8.26
CA PHE A 44 3.30 6.90 -8.68
C PHE A 44 3.62 6.11 -9.95
N TYR A 45 3.25 4.86 -9.96
CA TYR A 45 3.57 3.93 -11.04
C TYR A 45 2.30 3.48 -11.76
N ARG A 46 2.46 3.23 -13.06
CA ARG A 46 1.36 2.73 -13.90
C ARG A 46 1.58 1.26 -14.17
N THR A 47 0.60 0.44 -13.85
CA THR A 47 0.67 -1.00 -14.08
C THR A 47 -0.57 -1.47 -14.82
N PRO A 48 -0.45 -2.50 -15.68
CA PRO A 48 -1.63 -3.03 -16.35
C PRO A 48 -2.55 -3.75 -15.38
N PRO A 49 -3.85 -3.85 -15.69
CA PRO A 49 -4.76 -4.56 -14.83
C PRO A 49 -4.46 -6.06 -14.82
N LEU A 50 -4.69 -6.69 -13.68
CA LEU A 50 -4.68 -8.14 -13.58
C LEU A 50 -6.03 -8.66 -14.07
N GLY A 51 -6.03 -9.65 -14.96
CA GLY A 51 -7.26 -10.20 -15.50
C GLY A 51 -7.71 -9.46 -16.75
N PRO A 52 -9.02 -9.10 -16.87
CA PRO A 52 -9.52 -8.52 -18.12
C PRO A 52 -8.76 -7.27 -18.53
N GLN A 53 -8.35 -7.22 -19.79
CA GLN A 53 -7.53 -6.13 -20.32
C GLN A 53 -8.35 -4.88 -20.67
N ASP A 54 -9.66 -4.96 -20.58
CA ASP A 54 -10.54 -3.83 -20.86
C ASP A 54 -10.72 -2.89 -19.67
N GLN A 55 -10.04 -3.18 -18.57
CA GLN A 55 -10.06 -2.30 -17.41
C GLN A 55 -8.94 -1.28 -17.49
N PRO A 56 -9.12 -0.10 -16.86
CA PRO A 56 -8.05 0.90 -16.81
C PRO A 56 -6.81 0.39 -16.10
N ASP A 57 -5.67 0.97 -16.42
CA ASP A 57 -4.44 0.70 -15.71
C ASP A 57 -4.57 1.12 -14.24
N TYR A 58 -3.82 0.43 -13.39
CA TYR A 58 -3.71 0.80 -11.99
C TYR A 58 -2.64 1.85 -11.78
N LEU A 59 -2.90 2.74 -10.85
CA LEU A 59 -1.87 3.56 -10.24
C LEU A 59 -1.46 2.89 -8.95
N ASN A 60 -0.17 2.63 -8.78
CA ASN A 60 0.37 2.00 -7.58
C ASN A 60 1.43 2.89 -6.94
N ALA A 61 1.45 2.90 -5.62
CA ALA A 61 2.41 3.68 -4.84
C ALA A 61 2.63 3.02 -3.49
N ALA A 62 3.61 3.52 -2.76
CA ALA A 62 3.87 3.08 -1.39
C ALA A 62 4.09 4.30 -0.51
N VAL A 63 3.68 4.18 0.73
CA VAL A 63 3.84 5.22 1.75
C VAL A 63 4.50 4.60 2.97
N ALA A 64 5.50 5.30 3.52
CA ALA A 64 6.06 4.95 4.81
C ALA A 64 5.44 5.84 5.87
N LEU A 65 4.93 5.24 6.92
CA LEU A 65 4.21 5.91 8.00
C LEU A 65 4.84 5.52 9.33
N ASP A 66 5.12 6.52 10.18
CA ASP A 66 5.46 6.23 11.57
C ASP A 66 4.19 6.38 12.40
N THR A 67 3.84 5.34 13.14
CA THR A 67 2.60 5.33 13.89
C THR A 67 2.79 4.79 15.31
N ALA A 68 2.06 5.37 16.25
CA ALA A 68 1.96 4.85 17.61
C ALA A 68 0.73 3.98 17.80
N LEU A 69 -0.09 3.80 16.75
CA LEU A 69 -1.28 2.97 16.81
C LEU A 69 -0.93 1.48 16.81
N ALA A 70 -1.80 0.68 17.42
CA ALA A 70 -1.69 -0.77 17.29
C ALA A 70 -2.07 -1.19 15.86
N PRO A 71 -1.61 -2.37 15.39
CA PRO A 71 -1.85 -2.76 14.01
C PRO A 71 -3.31 -2.76 13.57
N GLU A 72 -4.21 -3.26 14.39
CA GLU A 72 -5.63 -3.31 14.00
C GLU A 72 -6.30 -1.95 14.10
N GLU A 73 -5.80 -1.07 14.98
CA GLU A 73 -6.27 0.32 14.98
C GLU A 73 -5.91 1.02 13.68
N LEU A 74 -4.69 0.82 13.22
CA LEU A 74 -4.28 1.37 11.93
C LEU A 74 -5.13 0.80 10.80
N LEU A 75 -5.39 -0.49 10.84
CA LEU A 75 -6.23 -1.15 9.84
C LEU A 75 -7.63 -0.53 9.80
N ASP A 76 -8.21 -0.22 10.96
CA ASP A 76 -9.50 0.46 11.02
C ASP A 76 -9.47 1.78 10.23
N HIS A 77 -8.39 2.53 10.37
CA HIS A 77 -8.27 3.80 9.63
C HIS A 77 -8.08 3.59 8.14
N THR A 78 -7.25 2.63 7.73
CA THR A 78 -7.06 2.38 6.30
C THR A 78 -8.35 1.90 5.66
N GLN A 79 -9.11 1.05 6.34
CA GLN A 79 -10.40 0.58 5.82
C GLN A 79 -11.41 1.72 5.75
N ARG A 80 -11.41 2.61 6.72
CA ARG A 80 -12.28 3.79 6.69
C ARG A 80 -11.98 4.66 5.47
N ILE A 81 -10.69 4.86 5.18
CA ILE A 81 -10.28 5.66 4.03
C ILE A 81 -10.72 4.99 2.73
N GLU A 82 -10.55 3.67 2.63
CA GLU A 82 -11.02 2.94 1.45
C GLU A 82 -12.53 3.13 1.23
N LEU A 83 -13.30 3.04 2.30
CA LEU A 83 -14.75 3.21 2.21
C LEU A 83 -15.14 4.63 1.83
N GLN A 84 -14.49 5.63 2.41
CA GLN A 84 -14.84 7.02 2.16
C GLN A 84 -14.45 7.50 0.77
N GLN A 85 -13.37 6.98 0.22
CA GLN A 85 -12.81 7.49 -1.02
C GLN A 85 -12.92 6.53 -2.19
N GLY A 86 -12.88 5.23 -1.92
CA GLY A 86 -12.88 4.23 -2.98
C GLY A 86 -14.24 3.69 -3.34
N ARG A 87 -15.21 3.77 -2.44
CA ARG A 87 -16.52 3.16 -2.66
C ARG A 87 -17.64 4.18 -2.72
N VAL A 88 -17.38 5.29 -3.37
CA VAL A 88 -18.34 6.37 -3.41
C VAL A 88 -19.56 6.03 -4.28
N ARG A 89 -19.40 5.11 -5.21
CA ARG A 89 -20.43 4.84 -6.21
C ARG A 89 -20.85 3.40 -6.20
N LYS A 90 -21.88 3.14 -5.43
CA LYS A 90 -22.45 1.80 -5.37
C LYS A 90 -23.08 1.36 -6.69
N ALA A 91 -23.46 2.31 -7.54
CA ALA A 91 -24.07 1.99 -8.81
C ALA A 91 -23.12 1.33 -9.79
N GLU A 92 -21.84 1.43 -9.58
CA GLU A 92 -20.83 0.90 -10.50
C GLU A 92 -20.26 -0.43 -10.03
N ARG A 93 -21.10 -1.32 -9.63
CA ARG A 93 -20.67 -2.61 -9.10
C ARG A 93 -19.84 -3.44 -10.09
N TRP A 94 -19.94 -3.17 -11.37
CA TRP A 94 -19.23 -3.90 -12.42
C TRP A 94 -18.04 -3.12 -13.00
N GLY A 95 -17.86 -1.87 -12.58
CA GLY A 95 -16.79 -1.04 -13.09
C GLY A 95 -15.51 -1.18 -12.28
N PRO A 96 -14.46 -0.44 -12.67
CA PRO A 96 -13.26 -0.31 -11.85
C PRO A 96 -13.67 0.25 -10.52
N ARG A 97 -13.30 -0.42 -9.47
CA ARG A 97 -13.98 -0.14 -8.21
C ARG A 97 -13.08 0.15 -7.05
N THR A 98 -11.79 0.24 -7.26
CA THR A 98 -10.99 0.13 -6.06
C THR A 98 -10.05 1.26 -5.83
N LEU A 99 -10.03 1.63 -4.58
CA LEU A 99 -8.88 2.18 -3.90
C LEU A 99 -8.50 1.15 -2.85
N ASP A 100 -7.32 0.58 -2.98
CA ASP A 100 -6.83 -0.42 -2.06
C ASP A 100 -5.70 0.16 -1.23
N LEU A 101 -5.79 0.02 0.08
CA LEU A 101 -4.74 0.38 1.01
C LEU A 101 -4.35 -0.86 1.78
N ASP A 102 -3.18 -1.41 1.47
CA ASP A 102 -2.72 -2.65 2.08
C ASP A 102 -1.53 -2.40 3.00
N ILE A 103 -1.66 -2.81 4.26
CA ILE A 103 -0.52 -2.75 5.18
C ILE A 103 0.43 -3.87 4.78
N MET A 104 1.60 -3.48 4.27
CA MET A 104 2.59 -4.46 3.82
C MET A 104 3.46 -4.94 4.96
N LEU A 105 3.95 -4.01 5.77
CA LEU A 105 4.86 -4.28 6.87
C LEU A 105 4.53 -3.37 8.03
N PHE A 106 4.70 -3.88 9.24
CA PHE A 106 4.45 -3.14 10.48
C PHE A 106 5.64 -3.36 11.41
N GLY A 107 6.64 -2.48 11.31
CA GLY A 107 7.90 -2.67 12.01
C GLY A 107 8.50 -4.02 11.60
N ASP A 108 8.95 -4.78 12.57
CA ASP A 108 9.46 -6.14 12.36
C ASP A 108 8.45 -7.19 12.75
N GLU A 109 7.19 -6.81 12.93
CA GLU A 109 6.19 -7.74 13.46
C GLU A 109 5.72 -8.72 12.42
N VAL A 110 5.44 -9.92 12.89
CA VAL A 110 4.70 -10.93 12.13
C VAL A 110 3.32 -11.01 12.76
N ILE A 111 2.29 -10.68 12.00
CA ILE A 111 0.92 -10.61 12.50
C ILE A 111 0.07 -11.58 11.71
N ASN A 112 -0.74 -12.33 12.43
CA ASN A 112 -1.53 -13.38 11.80
C ASN A 112 -2.86 -13.50 12.53
N THR A 113 -3.74 -12.53 12.29
CA THR A 113 -5.09 -12.53 12.88
C THR A 113 -6.11 -12.70 11.78
N GLU A 114 -7.38 -12.85 12.18
CA GLU A 114 -8.47 -12.95 11.20
C GLU A 114 -8.55 -11.73 10.30
N ARG A 115 -8.21 -10.57 10.84
CA ARG A 115 -8.34 -9.31 10.11
C ARG A 115 -7.09 -8.89 9.36
N LEU A 116 -5.90 -9.32 9.81
CA LEU A 116 -4.65 -8.77 9.32
C LEU A 116 -3.55 -9.80 9.28
N THR A 117 -2.90 -9.90 8.14
CA THR A 117 -1.71 -10.71 7.95
C THR A 117 -0.55 -9.81 7.53
N VAL A 118 0.52 -9.81 8.32
CA VAL A 118 1.72 -8.99 8.05
C VAL A 118 2.96 -9.88 8.25
N PRO A 119 3.93 -9.89 7.36
CA PRO A 119 3.95 -9.18 6.06
C PRO A 119 2.78 -9.59 5.18
N HIS A 120 2.39 -8.69 4.26
CA HIS A 120 1.30 -8.98 3.33
C HIS A 120 1.55 -10.32 2.63
N TYR A 121 0.53 -11.17 2.61
CA TYR A 121 0.70 -12.58 2.24
C TYR A 121 1.25 -12.81 0.83
N ASP A 122 1.04 -11.87 -0.07
CA ASP A 122 1.39 -12.06 -1.48
C ASP A 122 2.33 -10.99 -2.03
N MET A 123 2.82 -10.08 -1.19
CA MET A 123 3.61 -8.94 -1.68
C MET A 123 4.90 -9.36 -2.40
N LYS A 124 5.48 -10.48 -2.00
CA LYS A 124 6.74 -10.94 -2.62
C LYS A 124 6.55 -11.41 -4.04
N ASN A 125 5.30 -11.65 -4.45
CA ASN A 125 4.95 -12.04 -5.82
C ASN A 125 4.40 -10.88 -6.64
N ARG A 126 4.35 -9.67 -6.08
CA ARG A 126 3.72 -8.53 -6.74
C ARG A 126 4.71 -7.40 -6.96
N GLY A 127 5.24 -7.33 -8.18
CA GLY A 127 6.18 -6.27 -8.53
C GLY A 127 5.59 -4.87 -8.31
N PHE A 128 4.28 -4.72 -8.51
CA PHE A 128 3.62 -3.44 -8.30
C PHE A 128 3.56 -3.02 -6.83
N MET A 129 3.81 -3.92 -5.90
CA MET A 129 3.97 -3.59 -4.48
C MET A 129 5.45 -3.42 -4.13
N LEU A 130 6.31 -4.27 -4.66
CA LEU A 130 7.73 -4.27 -4.30
C LEU A 130 8.49 -3.08 -4.88
N TRP A 131 8.20 -2.68 -6.12
CA TRP A 131 8.95 -1.60 -6.75
C TRP A 131 8.73 -0.25 -6.07
N PRO A 132 7.49 0.17 -5.76
CA PRO A 132 7.30 1.41 -5.01
C PRO A 132 7.94 1.34 -3.62
N LEU A 133 7.87 0.19 -2.98
CA LEU A 133 8.49 0.00 -1.67
C LEU A 133 10.01 0.13 -1.77
N PHE A 134 10.61 -0.46 -2.80
CA PHE A 134 12.06 -0.40 -3.01
C PHE A 134 12.53 1.04 -3.18
N GLU A 135 11.74 1.87 -3.83
CA GLU A 135 12.10 3.27 -4.04
C GLU A 135 12.28 4.00 -2.71
N ILE A 136 11.41 3.74 -1.73
CA ILE A 136 11.43 4.47 -0.46
C ILE A 136 12.16 3.73 0.65
N ALA A 137 12.46 2.44 0.46
CA ALA A 137 13.13 1.63 1.46
C ALA A 137 14.03 0.59 0.80
N PRO A 138 15.07 1.02 0.05
CA PRO A 138 15.90 0.08 -0.73
C PRO A 138 16.66 -0.91 0.14
N GLU A 139 16.88 -0.59 1.41
CA GLU A 139 17.65 -1.44 2.30
C GLU A 139 16.79 -2.27 3.24
N LEU A 140 15.48 -2.32 2.96
CA LEU A 140 14.53 -3.00 3.82
C LEU A 140 14.87 -4.48 4.00
N THR A 141 14.77 -4.93 5.25
CA THR A 141 14.87 -6.33 5.62
C THR A 141 13.51 -6.77 6.16
N PHE A 142 13.03 -7.92 5.67
CA PHE A 142 11.78 -8.50 6.15
C PHE A 142 12.00 -9.13 7.53
N PRO A 143 10.92 -9.38 8.28
CA PRO A 143 11.06 -10.04 9.59
C PRO A 143 11.75 -11.40 9.54
N ASP A 144 11.71 -12.10 8.41
CA ASP A 144 12.38 -13.38 8.23
C ASP A 144 13.86 -13.26 7.91
N GLY A 145 14.39 -12.03 7.85
CA GLY A 145 15.80 -11.79 7.58
C GLY A 145 16.14 -11.63 6.10
N THR A 146 15.20 -11.87 5.20
CA THR A 146 15.44 -11.67 3.77
C THR A 146 15.33 -10.21 3.40
N ARG A 147 15.99 -9.83 2.31
CA ARG A 147 16.06 -8.43 1.89
C ARG A 147 15.15 -8.18 0.70
N LEU A 148 14.63 -6.96 0.65
CA LEU A 148 13.70 -6.56 -0.42
C LEU A 148 14.31 -6.77 -1.80
N HIS A 149 15.59 -6.35 -1.99
CA HIS A 149 16.22 -6.51 -3.32
C HIS A 149 16.33 -7.96 -3.74
N GLN A 150 16.47 -8.89 -2.80
CA GLN A 150 16.51 -10.31 -3.12
C GLN A 150 15.18 -10.79 -3.71
N HIS A 151 14.08 -10.34 -3.12
CA HIS A 151 12.75 -10.70 -3.63
C HIS A 151 12.48 -10.09 -5.00
N LEU A 152 12.93 -8.85 -5.22
CA LEU A 152 12.80 -8.24 -6.54
C LEU A 152 13.60 -9.01 -7.58
N SER A 153 14.83 -9.41 -7.26
CA SER A 153 15.66 -10.19 -8.18
C SER A 153 15.03 -11.54 -8.51
N GLN A 154 14.50 -12.21 -7.49
CA GLN A 154 13.87 -13.52 -7.68
C GLN A 154 12.61 -13.43 -8.50
N LEU A 155 11.83 -12.37 -8.30
CA LEU A 155 10.60 -12.17 -9.03
C LEU A 155 10.85 -11.89 -10.51
N GLY A 156 11.94 -11.17 -10.82
CA GLY A 156 12.29 -10.86 -12.21
C GLY A 156 11.35 -9.88 -12.88
N ALA A 157 10.48 -9.22 -12.12
CA ALA A 157 9.54 -8.26 -12.69
C ALA A 157 10.25 -6.97 -13.05
N ALA A 158 9.93 -6.43 -14.22
CA ALA A 158 10.48 -5.14 -14.65
C ALA A 158 9.88 -4.01 -13.84
N LYS A 159 10.69 -2.95 -13.65
CA LYS A 159 10.20 -1.75 -12.99
C LYS A 159 9.09 -1.12 -13.83
N PRO A 160 7.91 -0.84 -13.23
CA PRO A 160 6.82 -0.22 -13.97
C PRO A 160 7.15 1.20 -14.41
N ALA A 161 6.43 1.68 -15.42
CA ALA A 161 6.52 3.07 -15.84
C ALA A 161 5.89 3.97 -14.77
N HIS A 162 6.34 5.21 -14.73
CA HIS A 162 5.72 6.20 -13.86
C HIS A 162 4.37 6.63 -14.42
N TRP A 163 3.48 7.01 -13.54
CA TRP A 163 2.17 7.52 -13.91
C TRP A 163 2.30 8.89 -14.55
#